data_dd0991eb58cd91f07d1e75d0d2d773a6
#
_entry.id   dd0991eb58cd91f07d1e75d0d2d773a6
#
_cell.length_a   1.000
_cell.length_b   1.000
_cell.length_c   1.000
_cell.angle_alpha   90.00
_cell.angle_beta   90.00
_cell.angle_gamma   90.00
#
_symmetry.space_group_name_H-M   'P 1'
#
loop_
_entity.id
_entity.type
_entity.pdbx_description
1 polymer ?
#
loop_
_entity_poly.entity_id
_entity_poly.type
_entity_poly.pdbx_seq_one_letter_code
_entity_poly.pdbx_strand_id
1 'polypeptide(L)'
;MTARAIEDLLRELTPQVLGALVRRHGQFEGCEDAVQEAVLAATVQWPAEGVPNNPRGWLVTVASRRLIDQMRSDHARRERESATATEVVPEDVPDTDDTLVLLLLCCHPTLTAASQTALTLRAVGGLTTAEIARAFLVPEATMAARISRAKQRIKAAGSSFSLPDGAEREERLRVVLHVLYLIFNEGYTASSGSELHRADLAHEAIRLARMVHTQLPEDGEVTGLLALMLLTHARREARTTAAGDLVPLDEQDRTQWDRGLIDEGTELVKTSLAGPALGPYQLQAAIAATHADAATAEETNWPQVHALYLILERIAPNPMVTLNRAIALAETEGPSAGLALLSTLDRDERMAGHHRLLSVRAHLLEKTGDTAGAYEHYRRAAKSTASIAEQRYLESRAGRVRA
;
A
#
# COMPACT_ATOMS: atom_id res chain seq x y z
N MET A 1 -9.10 26.16 -12.94
CA MET A 1 -9.10 24.81 -12.30
C MET A 1 -9.59 24.97 -10.86
N THR A 2 -10.24 23.93 -10.31
CA THR A 2 -10.62 23.90 -8.87
C THR A 2 -9.38 23.65 -8.01
N ALA A 3 -9.41 24.04 -6.73
CA ALA A 3 -8.32 23.78 -5.78
C ALA A 3 -7.94 22.28 -5.75
N ARG A 4 -8.95 21.40 -5.74
CA ARG A 4 -8.75 19.94 -5.78
C ARG A 4 -8.01 19.47 -7.05
N ALA A 5 -8.35 20.03 -8.21
CA ALA A 5 -7.66 19.68 -9.47
C ALA A 5 -6.18 20.14 -9.49
N ILE A 6 -5.85 21.22 -8.77
CA ILE A 6 -4.46 21.67 -8.59
C ILE A 6 -3.72 20.72 -7.65
N GLU A 7 -4.35 20.28 -6.56
CA GLU A 7 -3.75 19.31 -5.64
C GLU A 7 -3.46 17.96 -6.32
N ASP A 8 -4.41 17.47 -7.13
CA ASP A 8 -4.23 16.22 -7.88
C ASP A 8 -3.08 16.33 -8.88
N LEU A 9 -2.99 17.45 -9.61
CA LEU A 9 -1.89 17.72 -10.53
C LEU A 9 -0.54 17.81 -9.80
N LEU A 10 -0.49 18.48 -8.65
CA LEU A 10 0.74 18.59 -7.86
C LEU A 10 1.20 17.22 -7.33
N ARG A 11 0.27 16.35 -6.91
CA ARG A 11 0.59 14.98 -6.49
C ARG A 11 1.18 14.16 -7.63
N GLU A 12 0.67 14.31 -8.84
CA GLU A 12 1.19 13.63 -10.03
C GLU A 12 2.60 14.12 -10.41
N LEU A 13 2.81 15.43 -10.37
CA LEU A 13 4.07 16.05 -10.82
C LEU A 13 5.21 15.97 -9.79
N THR A 14 4.89 15.93 -8.49
CA THR A 14 5.88 15.96 -7.40
C THR A 14 6.95 14.87 -7.55
N PRO A 15 6.64 13.58 -7.75
CA PRO A 15 7.65 12.54 -7.90
C PRO A 15 8.49 12.71 -9.16
N GLN A 16 7.92 13.18 -10.27
CA GLN A 16 8.64 13.44 -11.52
C GLN A 16 9.65 14.57 -11.35
N VAL A 17 9.25 15.65 -10.66
CA VAL A 17 10.13 16.78 -10.35
C VAL A 17 11.24 16.36 -9.40
N LEU A 18 10.91 15.60 -8.35
CA LEU A 18 11.90 15.12 -7.39
C LEU A 18 12.90 14.17 -8.06
N GLY A 19 12.42 13.23 -8.88
CA GLY A 19 13.29 12.32 -9.64
C GLY A 19 14.28 13.08 -10.52
N ALA A 20 13.80 14.08 -11.28
CA ALA A 20 14.62 14.92 -12.13
C ALA A 20 15.71 15.70 -11.34
N LEU A 21 15.35 16.26 -10.17
CA LEU A 21 16.31 16.95 -9.31
C LEU A 21 17.36 16.00 -8.72
N VAL A 22 16.93 14.84 -8.22
CA VAL A 22 17.84 13.85 -7.61
C VAL A 22 18.81 13.28 -8.65
N ARG A 23 18.34 13.00 -9.88
CA ARG A 23 19.22 12.61 -10.99
C ARG A 23 20.31 13.63 -11.23
N ARG A 24 19.97 14.92 -11.21
CA ARG A 24 20.87 16.01 -11.52
C ARG A 24 21.86 16.34 -10.39
N HIS A 25 21.38 16.33 -9.16
CA HIS A 25 22.12 16.85 -8.01
C HIS A 25 22.63 15.77 -7.05
N GLY A 26 22.10 14.53 -7.14
CA GLY A 26 22.52 13.40 -6.31
C GLY A 26 22.17 13.50 -4.82
N GLN A 27 21.59 14.60 -4.36
CA GLN A 27 21.30 14.89 -2.96
C GLN A 27 19.81 14.75 -2.67
N PHE A 28 19.35 13.51 -2.40
CA PHE A 28 17.93 13.22 -2.20
C PHE A 28 17.26 14.13 -1.14
N GLU A 29 17.91 14.32 0.02
CA GLU A 29 17.37 15.13 1.13
C GLU A 29 17.12 16.58 0.72
N GLY A 30 18.13 17.26 0.18
CA GLY A 30 18.01 18.66 -0.24
C GLY A 30 17.05 18.83 -1.43
N CYS A 31 17.02 17.85 -2.35
CA CYS A 31 16.07 17.86 -3.47
C CYS A 31 14.62 17.74 -2.99
N GLU A 32 14.34 16.85 -2.03
CA GLU A 32 12.99 16.65 -1.51
C GLU A 32 12.50 17.91 -0.79
N ASP A 33 13.32 18.52 0.06
CA ASP A 33 12.98 19.76 0.75
C ASP A 33 12.69 20.90 -0.26
N ALA A 34 13.53 21.06 -1.29
CA ALA A 34 13.34 22.07 -2.34
C ALA A 34 12.05 21.86 -3.17
N VAL A 35 11.72 20.60 -3.46
CA VAL A 35 10.46 20.26 -4.17
C VAL A 35 9.24 20.56 -3.30
N GLN A 36 9.28 20.25 -2.01
CA GLN A 36 8.18 20.60 -1.11
C GLN A 36 7.95 22.11 -1.02
N GLU A 37 9.00 22.92 -0.99
CA GLU A 37 8.89 24.38 -1.05
C GLU A 37 8.30 24.85 -2.38
N ALA A 38 8.67 24.22 -3.50
CA ALA A 38 8.10 24.54 -4.81
C ALA A 38 6.61 24.18 -4.89
N VAL A 39 6.21 23.03 -4.34
CA VAL A 39 4.80 22.61 -4.23
C VAL A 39 4.01 23.60 -3.37
N LEU A 40 4.54 24.01 -2.21
CA LEU A 40 3.91 25.03 -1.37
C LEU A 40 3.76 26.37 -2.12
N ALA A 41 4.76 26.78 -2.88
CA ALA A 41 4.65 28.00 -3.69
C ALA A 41 3.53 27.85 -4.75
N ALA A 42 3.43 26.69 -5.41
CA ALA A 42 2.39 26.41 -6.40
C ALA A 42 0.98 26.43 -5.79
N THR A 43 0.78 25.86 -4.57
CA THR A 43 -0.52 25.89 -3.89
C THR A 43 -1.00 27.30 -3.55
N VAL A 44 -0.10 28.27 -3.42
CA VAL A 44 -0.42 29.67 -3.17
C VAL A 44 -0.62 30.43 -4.48
N GLN A 45 0.27 30.25 -5.46
CA GLN A 45 0.30 31.06 -6.68
C GLN A 45 -0.71 30.61 -7.74
N TRP A 46 -0.84 29.31 -7.99
CA TRP A 46 -1.66 28.80 -9.09
C TRP A 46 -3.17 29.05 -8.93
N PRO A 47 -3.76 29.06 -7.72
CA PRO A 47 -5.16 29.49 -7.57
C PRO A 47 -5.40 30.95 -7.96
N ALA A 48 -4.41 31.83 -7.77
CA ALA A 48 -4.52 33.24 -8.03
C ALA A 48 -4.12 33.64 -9.48
N GLU A 49 -3.05 33.04 -10.01
CA GLU A 49 -2.42 33.42 -11.28
C GLU A 49 -2.74 32.47 -12.43
N GLY A 50 -3.34 31.28 -12.12
CA GLY A 50 -3.56 30.22 -13.06
C GLY A 50 -2.40 29.21 -13.11
N VAL A 51 -2.71 27.99 -13.57
CA VAL A 51 -1.70 26.94 -13.76
C VAL A 51 -0.86 27.30 -15.00
N PRO A 52 0.50 27.29 -14.91
CA PRO A 52 1.37 27.56 -16.06
C PRO A 52 1.16 26.59 -17.22
N ASN A 53 1.51 27.00 -18.45
CA ASN A 53 1.44 26.10 -19.62
C ASN A 53 2.34 24.86 -19.49
N ASN A 54 3.46 24.98 -18.75
CA ASN A 54 4.35 23.87 -18.40
C ASN A 54 4.50 23.81 -16.88
N PRO A 55 3.55 23.19 -16.16
CA PRO A 55 3.56 23.14 -14.69
C PRO A 55 4.75 22.34 -14.14
N ARG A 56 5.17 21.24 -14.80
CA ARG A 56 6.36 20.46 -14.42
C ARG A 56 7.63 21.32 -14.54
N GLY A 57 7.83 22.01 -15.66
CA GLY A 57 8.98 22.90 -15.87
C GLY A 57 9.03 24.04 -14.86
N TRP A 58 7.87 24.60 -14.48
CA TRP A 58 7.77 25.63 -13.46
C TRP A 58 8.25 25.10 -12.09
N LEU A 59 7.75 23.93 -11.67
CA LEU A 59 8.14 23.28 -10.41
C LEU A 59 9.64 22.96 -10.38
N VAL A 60 10.18 22.38 -11.47
CA VAL A 60 11.62 22.11 -11.58
C VAL A 60 12.45 23.39 -11.45
N THR A 61 12.03 24.47 -12.09
CA THR A 61 12.75 25.74 -12.02
C THR A 61 12.74 26.33 -10.60
N VAL A 62 11.57 26.33 -9.96
CA VAL A 62 11.45 26.87 -8.58
C VAL A 62 12.24 26.01 -7.60
N ALA A 63 12.11 24.68 -7.66
CA ALA A 63 12.83 23.76 -6.79
C ALA A 63 14.35 23.84 -7.01
N SER A 64 14.82 23.91 -8.27
CA SER A 64 16.25 24.07 -8.57
C SER A 64 16.83 25.35 -7.98
N ARG A 65 16.10 26.48 -8.08
CA ARG A 65 16.54 27.75 -7.48
C ARG A 65 16.64 27.62 -5.96
N ARG A 66 15.64 27.05 -5.30
CA ARG A 66 15.63 26.82 -3.85
C ARG A 66 16.81 25.96 -3.40
N LEU A 67 17.06 24.85 -4.12
CA LEU A 67 18.16 23.94 -3.83
C LEU A 67 19.53 24.65 -3.96
N ILE A 68 19.73 25.42 -5.03
CA ILE A 68 20.97 26.18 -5.26
C ILE A 68 21.17 27.23 -4.16
N ASP A 69 20.13 27.98 -3.78
CA ASP A 69 20.18 28.97 -2.71
C ASP A 69 20.53 28.33 -1.37
N GLN A 70 19.94 27.17 -1.06
CA GLN A 70 20.26 26.39 0.14
C GLN A 70 21.71 25.89 0.13
N MET A 71 22.18 25.35 -1.01
CA MET A 71 23.55 24.90 -1.18
C MET A 71 24.55 26.06 -1.01
N ARG A 72 24.24 27.25 -1.57
CA ARG A 72 25.06 28.47 -1.39
C ARG A 72 25.09 28.93 0.06
N SER A 73 23.95 28.90 0.75
CA SER A 73 23.88 29.25 2.17
C SER A 73 24.69 28.29 3.04
N ASP A 74 24.57 26.99 2.78
CA ASP A 74 25.33 25.94 3.48
C ASP A 74 26.82 26.02 3.15
N HIS A 75 27.17 26.37 1.91
CA HIS A 75 28.56 26.57 1.48
C HIS A 75 29.14 27.83 2.12
N ALA A 76 28.44 28.97 2.08
CA ALA A 76 28.87 30.20 2.76
C ALA A 76 29.04 30.02 4.27
N ARG A 77 28.27 29.11 4.88
CA ARG A 77 28.40 28.72 6.28
C ARG A 77 29.64 27.83 6.52
N ARG A 78 30.02 27.00 5.52
CA ARG A 78 31.25 26.17 5.55
C ARG A 78 32.47 26.93 5.03
N GLU A 79 32.31 27.87 4.09
CA GLU A 79 33.38 28.69 3.47
C GLU A 79 33.93 29.80 4.40
N ARG A 80 33.34 30.03 5.55
CA ARG A 80 34.17 30.64 6.63
C ARG A 80 35.33 29.72 6.97
N GLU A 81 35.42 28.53 6.38
CA GLU A 81 36.48 27.54 6.53
C GLU A 81 37.24 27.15 5.25
N SER A 82 36.78 27.41 4.00
CA SER A 82 37.62 27.33 2.76
C SER A 82 36.85 27.59 1.44
N ALA A 83 37.50 28.22 0.46
CA ALA A 83 36.91 28.75 -0.78
C ALA A 83 37.00 27.78 -1.99
N THR A 84 35.94 27.63 -2.72
CA THR A 84 35.79 27.68 -4.19
C THR A 84 34.44 27.09 -4.64
N ALA A 85 33.56 27.86 -5.30
CA ALA A 85 32.27 27.40 -5.83
C ALA A 85 32.19 27.61 -7.35
N THR A 86 31.72 26.57 -8.06
CA THR A 86 31.46 26.57 -9.51
C THR A 86 30.00 26.88 -9.77
N GLU A 87 29.71 27.81 -10.65
CA GLU A 87 28.37 28.25 -11.07
C GLU A 87 27.75 27.23 -12.03
N VAL A 88 26.58 26.72 -11.70
CA VAL A 88 25.84 25.75 -12.54
C VAL A 88 24.67 26.45 -13.21
N VAL A 89 24.76 26.60 -14.54
CA VAL A 89 23.70 27.14 -15.41
C VAL A 89 22.59 26.09 -15.58
N PRO A 90 21.30 26.51 -15.65
CA PRO A 90 20.20 25.57 -15.86
C PRO A 90 20.25 25.01 -17.30
N GLU A 91 20.64 23.74 -17.47
CA GLU A 91 20.41 22.98 -18.68
C GLU A 91 18.99 22.40 -18.70
N ASP A 92 18.47 22.13 -19.90
CA ASP A 92 17.18 21.48 -20.11
C ASP A 92 17.08 20.19 -19.31
N VAL A 93 16.03 20.06 -18.49
CA VAL A 93 15.76 18.83 -17.73
C VAL A 93 15.12 17.83 -18.68
N PRO A 94 15.73 16.65 -18.89
CA PRO A 94 15.15 15.63 -19.76
C PRO A 94 13.73 15.28 -19.36
N ASP A 95 12.86 15.02 -20.33
CA ASP A 95 11.46 14.61 -20.11
C ASP A 95 11.35 13.12 -19.74
N THR A 96 12.25 12.64 -18.89
CA THR A 96 12.29 11.25 -18.42
C THR A 96 11.51 11.15 -17.11
N ASP A 97 10.63 10.16 -17.02
CA ASP A 97 9.93 9.83 -15.78
C ASP A 97 10.81 8.94 -14.89
N ASP A 98 11.38 9.51 -13.85
CA ASP A 98 12.27 8.84 -12.90
C ASP A 98 11.53 8.28 -11.67
N THR A 99 10.22 8.22 -11.70
CA THR A 99 9.42 7.85 -10.53
C THR A 99 9.68 6.42 -10.07
N LEU A 100 9.92 5.48 -11.00
CA LEU A 100 10.31 4.11 -10.62
C LEU A 100 11.67 4.08 -9.90
N VAL A 101 12.64 4.85 -10.39
CA VAL A 101 13.96 4.95 -9.73
C VAL A 101 13.83 5.54 -8.33
N LEU A 102 12.95 6.53 -8.17
CA LEU A 102 12.65 7.13 -6.89
C LEU A 102 11.98 6.15 -5.93
N LEU A 103 11.02 5.33 -6.43
CA LEU A 103 10.40 4.25 -5.64
C LEU A 103 11.45 3.22 -5.17
N LEU A 104 12.32 2.78 -6.07
CA LEU A 104 13.40 1.85 -5.75
C LEU A 104 14.34 2.45 -4.69
N LEU A 105 14.63 3.73 -4.74
CA LEU A 105 15.42 4.44 -3.74
C LEU A 105 14.71 4.49 -2.39
N CYS A 106 13.43 4.86 -2.35
CA CYS A 106 12.61 4.90 -1.14
C CYS A 106 12.45 3.53 -0.49
N CYS A 107 12.46 2.46 -1.30
CA CYS A 107 12.38 1.07 -0.87
C CYS A 107 13.76 0.40 -0.71
N HIS A 108 14.81 1.17 -0.45
CA HIS A 108 16.17 0.64 -0.29
C HIS A 108 16.26 -0.42 0.82
N PRO A 109 16.96 -1.55 0.61
CA PRO A 109 16.99 -2.68 1.56
C PRO A 109 17.61 -2.36 2.93
N THR A 110 18.39 -1.29 3.05
CA THR A 110 18.90 -0.82 4.34
C THR A 110 17.82 -0.22 5.25
N LEU A 111 16.63 0.05 4.71
CA LEU A 111 15.49 0.62 5.45
C LEU A 111 14.58 -0.49 5.97
N THR A 112 13.94 -0.23 7.11
CA THR A 112 12.83 -1.07 7.58
C THR A 112 11.58 -0.82 6.77
N ALA A 113 10.66 -1.80 6.67
CA ALA A 113 9.39 -1.66 5.96
C ALA A 113 8.61 -0.40 6.38
N ALA A 114 8.55 -0.09 7.68
CA ALA A 114 7.90 1.11 8.18
C ALA A 114 8.58 2.42 7.71
N SER A 115 9.91 2.40 7.51
CA SER A 115 10.64 3.55 6.98
C SER A 115 10.49 3.67 5.47
N GLN A 116 10.49 2.54 4.76
CA GLN A 116 10.21 2.47 3.32
C GLN A 116 8.82 3.02 3.01
N THR A 117 7.80 2.56 3.73
CA THR A 117 6.41 3.03 3.61
C THR A 117 6.29 4.53 3.84
N ALA A 118 6.87 5.03 4.96
CA ALA A 118 6.80 6.45 5.30
C ALA A 118 7.50 7.32 4.24
N LEU A 119 8.68 6.89 3.78
CA LEU A 119 9.45 7.63 2.79
C LEU A 119 8.78 7.58 1.39
N THR A 120 8.20 6.45 1.00
CA THR A 120 7.45 6.31 -0.26
C THR A 120 6.24 7.25 -0.28
N LEU A 121 5.45 7.27 0.79
CA LEU A 121 4.30 8.18 0.89
C LEU A 121 4.71 9.65 0.87
N ARG A 122 5.85 9.99 1.49
CA ARG A 122 6.39 11.35 1.51
C ARG A 122 6.90 11.79 0.15
N ALA A 123 7.80 11.00 -0.44
CA ALA A 123 8.57 11.40 -1.62
C ALA A 123 7.83 11.13 -2.95
N VAL A 124 7.03 10.07 -3.00
CA VAL A 124 6.33 9.63 -4.22
C VAL A 124 4.83 9.87 -4.12
N GLY A 125 4.24 9.64 -2.94
CA GLY A 125 2.83 9.92 -2.67
C GLY A 125 2.51 11.39 -2.47
N GLY A 126 3.50 12.24 -2.20
CA GLY A 126 3.31 13.67 -1.99
C GLY A 126 2.58 14.02 -0.68
N LEU A 127 2.42 13.06 0.24
CA LEU A 127 1.76 13.30 1.52
C LEU A 127 2.66 14.11 2.46
N THR A 128 2.04 14.96 3.27
CA THR A 128 2.73 15.67 4.35
C THR A 128 3.08 14.72 5.50
N THR A 129 4.09 15.08 6.30
CA THR A 129 4.46 14.30 7.48
C THR A 129 3.29 14.16 8.46
N ALA A 130 2.46 15.21 8.60
CA ALA A 130 1.27 15.19 9.44
C ALA A 130 0.19 14.21 8.93
N GLU A 131 -0.05 14.14 7.61
CA GLU A 131 -0.96 13.16 7.00
C GLU A 131 -0.49 11.73 7.21
N ILE A 132 0.81 11.47 6.96
CA ILE A 132 1.40 10.15 7.19
C ILE A 132 1.33 9.77 8.68
N ALA A 133 1.65 10.69 9.58
CA ALA A 133 1.59 10.46 11.02
C ALA A 133 0.15 10.10 11.48
N ARG A 134 -0.85 10.84 10.99
CA ARG A 134 -2.28 10.52 11.22
C ARG A 134 -2.66 9.16 10.67
N ALA A 135 -2.21 8.85 9.43
CA ALA A 135 -2.51 7.58 8.79
C ALA A 135 -1.96 6.37 9.59
N PHE A 136 -0.84 6.51 10.24
CA PHE A 136 -0.21 5.44 11.04
C PHE A 136 -0.42 5.59 12.55
N LEU A 137 -1.27 6.51 13.00
CA LEU A 137 -1.58 6.78 14.40
C LEU A 137 -0.33 6.94 15.29
N VAL A 138 0.66 7.65 14.78
CA VAL A 138 1.89 7.98 15.51
C VAL A 138 2.01 9.51 15.67
N PRO A 139 2.68 10.01 16.71
CA PRO A 139 2.98 11.43 16.83
C PRO A 139 3.75 11.95 15.61
N GLU A 140 3.44 13.17 15.15
CA GLU A 140 4.09 13.79 13.99
C GLU A 140 5.62 13.86 14.14
N ALA A 141 6.10 14.22 15.33
CA ALA A 141 7.54 14.25 15.63
C ALA A 141 8.21 12.87 15.45
N THR A 142 7.50 11.78 15.78
CA THR A 142 7.99 10.41 15.59
C THR A 142 8.08 10.08 14.09
N MET A 143 7.09 10.48 13.30
CA MET A 143 7.08 10.27 11.85
C MET A 143 8.17 11.11 11.18
N ALA A 144 8.32 12.38 11.54
CA ALA A 144 9.39 13.26 11.06
C ALA A 144 10.78 12.66 11.33
N ALA A 145 11.03 12.19 12.56
CA ALA A 145 12.28 11.53 12.92
C ALA A 145 12.52 10.22 12.15
N ARG A 146 11.46 9.46 11.82
CA ARG A 146 11.54 8.25 10.99
C ARG A 146 11.97 8.57 9.57
N ILE A 147 11.32 9.56 8.93
CA ILE A 147 11.63 10.01 7.58
C ILE A 147 13.05 10.57 7.50
N SER A 148 13.45 11.43 8.43
CA SER A 148 14.80 12.00 8.48
C SER A 148 15.87 10.90 8.60
N ARG A 149 15.70 9.93 9.53
CA ARG A 149 16.63 8.80 9.65
C ARG A 149 16.68 7.92 8.42
N ALA A 150 15.55 7.74 7.71
CA ALA A 150 15.53 7.01 6.45
C ALA A 150 16.38 7.71 5.38
N LYS A 151 16.21 9.02 5.20
CA LYS A 151 17.02 9.85 4.28
C LYS A 151 18.52 9.75 4.59
N GLN A 152 18.89 9.87 5.88
CA GLN A 152 20.27 9.74 6.33
C GLN A 152 20.87 8.36 6.03
N ARG A 153 20.10 7.28 6.21
CA ARG A 153 20.57 5.92 5.89
C ARG A 153 20.81 5.72 4.39
N ILE A 154 19.91 6.23 3.52
CA ILE A 154 20.11 6.21 2.07
C ILE A 154 21.39 6.96 1.70
N LYS A 155 21.61 8.14 2.26
CA LYS A 155 22.82 8.94 2.06
C LYS A 155 24.08 8.20 2.51
N ALA A 156 24.06 7.59 3.70
CA ALA A 156 25.18 6.82 4.23
C ALA A 156 25.48 5.54 3.43
N ALA A 157 24.47 4.94 2.79
CA ALA A 157 24.63 3.78 1.92
C ALA A 157 25.29 4.13 0.58
N GLY A 158 25.47 5.42 0.25
CA GLY A 158 26.03 5.86 -1.03
C GLY A 158 25.21 5.44 -2.25
N SER A 159 23.89 5.26 -2.06
CA SER A 159 23.01 4.73 -3.10
C SER A 159 22.99 5.64 -4.32
N SER A 160 23.32 5.06 -5.49
CA SER A 160 23.22 5.76 -6.77
C SER A 160 21.74 5.90 -7.19
N PHE A 161 21.41 7.03 -7.79
CA PHE A 161 20.10 7.24 -8.41
C PHE A 161 20.10 6.63 -9.82
N SER A 162 19.98 5.28 -9.87
CA SER A 162 19.98 4.51 -11.10
C SER A 162 19.09 3.28 -10.95
N LEU A 163 18.57 2.79 -12.08
CA LEU A 163 17.91 1.50 -12.10
C LEU A 163 18.94 0.40 -11.87
N PRO A 164 18.75 -0.47 -10.89
CA PRO A 164 19.57 -1.66 -10.76
C PRO A 164 19.32 -2.63 -11.93
N ASP A 165 20.28 -3.51 -12.22
CA ASP A 165 20.20 -4.45 -13.31
C ASP A 165 19.89 -5.88 -12.82
N GLY A 166 19.29 -6.69 -13.72
CA GLY A 166 19.11 -8.13 -13.54
C GLY A 166 18.41 -8.53 -12.24
N ALA A 167 18.98 -9.49 -11.52
CA ALA A 167 18.38 -10.06 -10.30
C ALA A 167 18.20 -9.04 -9.16
N GLU A 168 19.07 -8.04 -9.06
CA GLU A 168 18.90 -6.97 -8.06
C GLU A 168 17.65 -6.13 -8.35
N ARG A 169 17.38 -5.83 -9.62
CA ARG A 169 16.15 -5.12 -10.01
C ARG A 169 14.90 -5.88 -9.61
N GLU A 170 14.85 -7.19 -9.87
CA GLU A 170 13.70 -8.04 -9.51
C GLU A 170 13.49 -8.09 -7.99
N GLU A 171 14.57 -8.23 -7.22
CA GLU A 171 14.49 -8.24 -5.76
C GLU A 171 13.99 -6.90 -5.22
N ARG A 172 14.51 -5.79 -5.72
CA ARG A 172 14.10 -4.45 -5.30
C ARG A 172 12.67 -4.13 -5.74
N LEU A 173 12.26 -4.57 -6.93
CA LEU A 173 10.88 -4.44 -7.38
C LEU A 173 9.91 -5.19 -6.44
N ARG A 174 10.26 -6.41 -6.02
CA ARG A 174 9.48 -7.15 -5.02
C ARG A 174 9.29 -6.35 -3.72
N VAL A 175 10.32 -5.65 -3.27
CA VAL A 175 10.22 -4.76 -2.08
C VAL A 175 9.28 -3.59 -2.36
N VAL A 176 9.36 -2.95 -3.53
CA VAL A 176 8.43 -1.87 -3.93
C VAL A 176 6.99 -2.37 -3.90
N LEU A 177 6.70 -3.49 -4.56
CA LEU A 177 5.36 -4.07 -4.59
C LEU A 177 4.84 -4.39 -3.18
N HIS A 178 5.72 -4.93 -2.32
CA HIS A 178 5.36 -5.20 -0.93
C HIS A 178 5.03 -3.91 -0.15
N VAL A 179 5.79 -2.84 -0.33
CA VAL A 179 5.52 -1.53 0.30
C VAL A 179 4.18 -0.97 -0.18
N LEU A 180 3.89 -1.01 -1.49
CA LEU A 180 2.61 -0.57 -2.03
C LEU A 180 1.45 -1.40 -1.46
N TYR A 181 1.63 -2.71 -1.35
CA TYR A 181 0.65 -3.60 -0.72
C TYR A 181 0.42 -3.27 0.76
N LEU A 182 1.47 -2.94 1.52
CA LEU A 182 1.34 -2.51 2.93
C LEU A 182 0.57 -1.20 3.05
N ILE A 183 0.83 -0.21 2.18
CA ILE A 183 0.10 1.05 2.13
C ILE A 183 -1.39 0.79 1.85
N PHE A 184 -1.67 -0.05 0.85
CA PHE A 184 -3.03 -0.43 0.50
C PHE A 184 -3.76 -1.12 1.64
N ASN A 185 -3.12 -2.09 2.30
CA ASN A 185 -3.73 -2.82 3.40
C ASN A 185 -4.06 -1.91 4.59
N GLU A 186 -3.18 -0.96 4.93
CA GLU A 186 -3.48 0.03 5.98
C GLU A 186 -4.63 0.95 5.57
N GLY A 187 -4.75 1.28 4.30
CA GLY A 187 -5.88 2.04 3.75
C GLY A 187 -7.18 1.23 3.71
N TYR A 188 -7.09 -0.05 3.43
CA TYR A 188 -8.24 -0.95 3.28
C TYR A 188 -8.76 -1.47 4.62
N THR A 189 -7.89 -1.77 5.57
CA THR A 189 -8.23 -2.19 6.93
C THR A 189 -7.25 -1.54 7.88
N ALA A 190 -7.68 -0.44 8.52
CA ALA A 190 -6.85 0.24 9.49
C ALA A 190 -6.46 -0.71 10.62
N SER A 191 -5.15 -0.84 10.87
CA SER A 191 -4.60 -1.76 11.87
C SER A 191 -5.00 -1.38 13.30
N SER A 192 -5.49 -0.14 13.50
CA SER A 192 -5.89 0.39 14.81
C SER A 192 -6.82 1.61 14.64
N GLY A 193 -7.57 1.94 15.68
CA GLY A 193 -8.46 3.12 15.72
C GLY A 193 -9.93 2.79 15.50
N SER A 194 -10.74 3.85 15.38
CA SER A 194 -12.21 3.76 15.31
C SER A 194 -12.74 3.53 13.89
N GLU A 195 -11.99 3.92 12.89
CA GLU A 195 -12.39 3.80 11.48
C GLU A 195 -11.81 2.52 10.89
N LEU A 196 -12.64 1.80 10.12
CA LEU A 196 -12.20 0.57 9.42
C LEU A 196 -11.34 0.90 8.20
N HIS A 197 -11.58 2.03 7.55
CA HIS A 197 -10.97 2.42 6.29
C HIS A 197 -10.23 3.74 6.37
N ARG A 198 -9.14 3.84 5.64
CA ARG A 198 -8.42 5.07 5.29
C ARG A 198 -8.36 5.17 3.78
N ALA A 199 -9.47 5.64 3.22
CA ALA A 199 -9.69 5.65 1.78
C ALA A 199 -8.60 6.44 1.01
N ASP A 200 -8.04 7.48 1.61
CA ASP A 200 -6.92 8.27 1.11
C ASP A 200 -5.68 7.42 0.84
N LEU A 201 -5.29 6.53 1.78
CA LEU A 201 -4.15 5.63 1.60
C LEU A 201 -4.42 4.55 0.54
N ALA A 202 -5.63 3.98 0.51
CA ALA A 202 -5.98 2.97 -0.48
C ALA A 202 -5.97 3.56 -1.91
N HIS A 203 -6.54 4.75 -2.09
CA HIS A 203 -6.49 5.45 -3.38
C HIS A 203 -5.06 5.78 -3.79
N GLU A 204 -4.23 6.25 -2.85
CA GLU A 204 -2.84 6.57 -3.13
C GLU A 204 -2.04 5.31 -3.53
N ALA A 205 -2.23 4.20 -2.83
CA ALA A 205 -1.59 2.93 -3.19
C ALA A 205 -1.98 2.46 -4.60
N ILE A 206 -3.26 2.58 -4.97
CA ILE A 206 -3.75 2.26 -6.32
C ILE A 206 -3.10 3.19 -7.35
N ARG A 207 -3.05 4.50 -7.08
CA ARG A 207 -2.41 5.48 -7.97
C ARG A 207 -0.94 5.12 -8.22
N LEU A 208 -0.19 4.80 -7.15
CA LEU A 208 1.21 4.41 -7.25
C LEU A 208 1.38 3.07 -7.99
N ALA A 209 0.50 2.09 -7.74
CA ALA A 209 0.51 0.81 -8.45
C ALA A 209 0.23 0.99 -9.95
N ARG A 210 -0.72 1.86 -10.34
CA ARG A 210 -0.98 2.22 -11.74
C ARG A 210 0.25 2.84 -12.42
N MET A 211 0.94 3.73 -11.71
CA MET A 211 2.15 4.38 -12.21
C MET A 211 3.27 3.36 -12.46
N VAL A 212 3.49 2.41 -11.52
CA VAL A 212 4.46 1.32 -11.73
C VAL A 212 4.04 0.44 -12.89
N HIS A 213 2.75 0.10 -13.01
CA HIS A 213 2.22 -0.70 -14.10
C HIS A 213 2.40 -0.02 -15.48
N THR A 214 2.22 1.31 -15.56
CA THR A 214 2.47 2.06 -16.81
C THR A 214 3.93 1.94 -17.26
N GLN A 215 4.88 1.86 -16.33
CA GLN A 215 6.31 1.71 -16.65
C GLN A 215 6.74 0.25 -16.87
N LEU A 216 6.00 -0.72 -16.31
CA LEU A 216 6.29 -2.15 -16.36
C LEU A 216 5.03 -2.97 -16.71
N PRO A 217 4.39 -2.72 -17.87
CA PRO A 217 3.11 -3.34 -18.22
C PRO A 217 3.20 -4.86 -18.44
N GLU A 218 4.37 -5.36 -18.79
CA GLU A 218 4.63 -6.79 -19.04
C GLU A 218 4.96 -7.58 -17.75
N ASP A 219 5.14 -6.90 -16.61
CA ASP A 219 5.45 -7.58 -15.35
C ASP A 219 4.15 -8.12 -14.71
N GLY A 220 4.05 -9.45 -14.62
CA GLY A 220 2.86 -10.13 -14.11
C GLY A 220 2.55 -9.83 -12.64
N GLU A 221 3.56 -9.65 -11.79
CA GLU A 221 3.37 -9.33 -10.37
C GLU A 221 2.95 -7.87 -10.16
N VAL A 222 3.47 -6.94 -10.96
CA VAL A 222 3.01 -5.55 -10.98
C VAL A 222 1.54 -5.48 -11.38
N THR A 223 1.20 -6.14 -12.49
CA THR A 223 -0.18 -6.22 -13.00
C THR A 223 -1.10 -6.94 -12.01
N GLY A 224 -0.64 -8.03 -11.39
CA GLY A 224 -1.36 -8.78 -10.37
C GLY A 224 -1.63 -7.96 -9.11
N LEU A 225 -0.65 -7.18 -8.65
CA LEU A 225 -0.84 -6.31 -7.50
C LEU A 225 -1.89 -5.21 -7.77
N LEU A 226 -1.83 -4.57 -8.93
CA LEU A 226 -2.84 -3.57 -9.32
C LEU A 226 -4.23 -4.21 -9.38
N ALA A 227 -4.37 -5.36 -10.03
CA ALA A 227 -5.63 -6.10 -10.10
C ALA A 227 -6.18 -6.44 -8.71
N LEU A 228 -5.33 -6.96 -7.82
CA LEU A 228 -5.69 -7.27 -6.43
C LEU A 228 -6.23 -6.05 -5.69
N MET A 229 -5.56 -4.91 -5.83
CA MET A 229 -5.98 -3.66 -5.20
C MET A 229 -7.34 -3.20 -5.73
N LEU A 230 -7.56 -3.21 -7.04
CA LEU A 230 -8.82 -2.79 -7.67
C LEU A 230 -9.99 -3.68 -7.24
N LEU A 231 -9.85 -5.00 -7.37
CA LEU A 231 -10.87 -5.98 -6.99
C LEU A 231 -11.21 -5.92 -5.50
N THR A 232 -10.20 -5.67 -4.66
CA THR A 232 -10.40 -5.52 -3.22
C THR A 232 -11.07 -4.19 -2.90
N HIS A 233 -10.66 -3.09 -3.55
CA HIS A 233 -11.21 -1.75 -3.34
C HIS A 233 -12.64 -1.61 -3.86
N ALA A 234 -13.01 -2.35 -4.89
CA ALA A 234 -14.38 -2.38 -5.44
C ALA A 234 -15.45 -2.65 -4.37
N ARG A 235 -15.10 -3.38 -3.32
CA ARG A 235 -16.03 -3.78 -2.24
C ARG A 235 -16.14 -2.78 -1.09
N ARG A 236 -15.41 -1.65 -1.13
CA ARG A 236 -15.25 -0.76 0.03
C ARG A 236 -16.58 -0.28 0.62
N GLU A 237 -17.55 0.08 -0.24
CA GLU A 237 -18.84 0.62 0.21
C GLU A 237 -19.70 -0.42 0.95
N ALA A 238 -19.61 -1.69 0.55
CA ALA A 238 -20.36 -2.79 1.16
C ALA A 238 -19.72 -3.34 2.45
N ARG A 239 -18.53 -2.86 2.85
CA ARG A 239 -17.79 -3.41 4.00
C ARG A 239 -18.21 -2.86 5.36
N THR A 240 -18.95 -1.77 5.37
CA THR A 240 -19.42 -1.16 6.60
C THR A 240 -20.90 -0.82 6.49
N THR A 241 -21.62 -0.99 7.60
CA THR A 241 -22.97 -0.46 7.74
C THR A 241 -22.97 1.07 7.81
N ALA A 242 -24.13 1.70 7.71
CA ALA A 242 -24.27 3.15 7.94
C ALA A 242 -23.81 3.59 9.35
N ALA A 243 -23.80 2.67 10.31
CA ALA A 243 -23.30 2.90 11.68
C ALA A 243 -21.76 2.70 11.79
N GLY A 244 -21.08 2.29 10.72
CA GLY A 244 -19.63 2.03 10.70
C GLY A 244 -19.23 0.65 11.21
N ASP A 245 -20.18 -0.27 11.39
CA ASP A 245 -19.89 -1.64 11.81
C ASP A 245 -19.42 -2.48 10.64
N LEU A 246 -18.47 -3.39 10.90
CA LEU A 246 -17.92 -4.29 9.90
C LEU A 246 -18.99 -5.25 9.33
N VAL A 247 -19.06 -5.35 8.00
CA VAL A 247 -19.85 -6.33 7.26
C VAL A 247 -18.88 -7.37 6.67
N PRO A 248 -18.94 -8.65 7.10
CA PRO A 248 -18.10 -9.71 6.54
C PRO A 248 -18.45 -10.00 5.08
N LEU A 249 -17.53 -10.60 4.34
CA LEU A 249 -17.61 -10.77 2.88
C LEU A 249 -18.85 -11.53 2.42
N ASP A 250 -19.26 -12.54 3.18
CA ASP A 250 -20.44 -13.38 2.92
C ASP A 250 -21.78 -12.65 3.19
N GLU A 251 -21.75 -11.60 4.01
CA GLU A 251 -22.92 -10.77 4.32
C GLU A 251 -22.98 -9.46 3.48
N GLN A 252 -21.98 -9.20 2.61
CA GLN A 252 -21.93 -7.98 1.81
C GLN A 252 -22.95 -7.97 0.67
N ASP A 253 -23.63 -6.84 0.52
CA ASP A 253 -24.47 -6.57 -0.66
C ASP A 253 -23.57 -6.31 -1.89
N ARG A 254 -23.46 -7.30 -2.77
CA ARG A 254 -22.61 -7.25 -3.97
C ARG A 254 -23.12 -6.26 -5.03
N THR A 255 -24.35 -5.78 -4.92
CA THR A 255 -24.87 -4.74 -5.82
C THR A 255 -24.20 -3.38 -5.57
N GLN A 256 -23.63 -3.17 -4.37
CA GLN A 256 -22.87 -1.99 -4.01
C GLN A 256 -21.41 -2.03 -4.44
N TRP A 257 -20.94 -3.16 -5.00
CA TRP A 257 -19.57 -3.27 -5.47
C TRP A 257 -19.38 -2.48 -6.78
N ASP A 258 -18.24 -1.77 -6.87
CA ASP A 258 -17.89 -0.96 -8.04
C ASP A 258 -17.56 -1.85 -9.24
N ARG A 259 -18.52 -1.91 -10.20
CA ARG A 259 -18.39 -2.75 -11.39
C ARG A 259 -17.25 -2.31 -12.31
N GLY A 260 -16.98 -1.00 -12.41
CA GLY A 260 -15.87 -0.51 -13.22
C GLY A 260 -14.52 -1.00 -12.72
N LEU A 261 -14.31 -1.00 -11.39
CA LEU A 261 -13.09 -1.54 -10.79
C LEU A 261 -13.01 -3.08 -10.90
N ILE A 262 -14.15 -3.78 -10.86
CA ILE A 262 -14.20 -5.25 -11.06
C ILE A 262 -13.81 -5.59 -12.47
N ASP A 263 -14.41 -4.94 -13.48
CA ASP A 263 -14.16 -5.20 -14.90
C ASP A 263 -12.68 -4.95 -15.23
N GLU A 264 -12.13 -3.81 -14.82
CA GLU A 264 -10.73 -3.48 -15.00
C GLU A 264 -9.81 -4.49 -14.30
N GLY A 265 -10.07 -4.79 -13.02
CA GLY A 265 -9.28 -5.74 -12.25
C GLY A 265 -9.29 -7.15 -12.85
N THR A 266 -10.44 -7.60 -13.36
CA THR A 266 -10.58 -8.91 -13.98
C THR A 266 -9.79 -9.02 -15.31
N GLU A 267 -9.79 -7.98 -16.14
CA GLU A 267 -8.97 -7.94 -17.35
C GLU A 267 -7.47 -7.95 -17.04
N LEU A 268 -7.05 -7.22 -15.99
CA LEU A 268 -5.66 -7.26 -15.51
C LEU A 268 -5.28 -8.66 -14.98
N VAL A 269 -6.18 -9.37 -14.29
CA VAL A 269 -5.94 -10.78 -13.88
C VAL A 269 -5.69 -11.66 -15.09
N LYS A 270 -6.54 -11.60 -16.12
CA LYS A 270 -6.36 -12.39 -17.34
C LYS A 270 -5.02 -12.11 -18.00
N THR A 271 -4.65 -10.84 -18.11
CA THR A 271 -3.38 -10.41 -18.70
C THR A 271 -2.20 -10.93 -17.87
N SER A 272 -2.25 -10.77 -16.54
CA SER A 272 -1.16 -11.15 -15.66
C SER A 272 -0.89 -12.66 -15.66
N LEU A 273 -1.94 -13.48 -15.80
CA LEU A 273 -1.84 -14.94 -15.81
C LEU A 273 -1.42 -15.51 -17.17
N ALA A 274 -1.39 -14.73 -18.23
CA ALA A 274 -0.92 -15.16 -19.56
C ALA A 274 0.61 -15.32 -19.65
N GLY A 275 1.36 -14.77 -18.68
CA GLY A 275 2.81 -14.84 -18.60
C GLY A 275 3.35 -16.22 -18.19
N PRO A 276 4.66 -16.47 -18.38
CA PRO A 276 5.28 -17.78 -18.13
C PRO A 276 5.51 -18.08 -16.65
N ALA A 277 5.48 -17.09 -15.77
CA ALA A 277 5.73 -17.21 -14.33
C ALA A 277 4.52 -16.76 -13.53
N LEU A 278 4.21 -17.51 -12.46
CA LEU A 278 3.17 -17.15 -11.51
C LEU A 278 3.79 -16.64 -10.21
N GLY A 279 3.29 -15.50 -9.76
CA GLY A 279 3.70 -14.91 -8.50
C GLY A 279 2.55 -14.78 -7.48
N PRO A 280 2.87 -14.39 -6.24
CA PRO A 280 1.89 -14.34 -5.18
C PRO A 280 0.79 -13.29 -5.39
N TYR A 281 1.06 -12.13 -6.01
CA TYR A 281 0.04 -11.12 -6.25
C TYR A 281 -0.93 -11.51 -7.36
N GLN A 282 -0.44 -12.16 -8.41
CA GLN A 282 -1.27 -12.72 -9.47
C GLN A 282 -2.29 -13.73 -8.92
N LEU A 283 -1.84 -14.65 -8.05
CA LEU A 283 -2.72 -15.66 -7.43
C LEU A 283 -3.72 -15.04 -6.46
N GLN A 284 -3.31 -14.06 -5.66
CA GLN A 284 -4.22 -13.33 -4.77
C GLN A 284 -5.26 -12.53 -5.57
N ALA A 285 -4.87 -11.94 -6.70
CA ALA A 285 -5.78 -11.25 -7.60
C ALA A 285 -6.78 -12.23 -8.25
N ALA A 286 -6.34 -13.42 -8.66
CA ALA A 286 -7.21 -14.46 -9.19
C ALA A 286 -8.24 -14.94 -8.15
N ILE A 287 -7.83 -15.07 -6.87
CA ILE A 287 -8.77 -15.38 -5.77
C ILE A 287 -9.78 -14.24 -5.60
N ALA A 288 -9.33 -12.99 -5.61
CA ALA A 288 -10.22 -11.83 -5.51
C ALA A 288 -11.21 -11.75 -6.70
N ALA A 289 -10.75 -12.06 -7.92
CA ALA A 289 -11.58 -12.14 -9.11
C ALA A 289 -12.65 -13.23 -9.00
N THR A 290 -12.29 -14.42 -8.48
CA THR A 290 -13.24 -15.52 -8.26
C THR A 290 -14.37 -15.11 -7.30
N HIS A 291 -14.08 -14.29 -6.29
CA HIS A 291 -15.11 -13.74 -5.41
C HIS A 291 -15.95 -12.65 -6.10
N ALA A 292 -15.33 -11.84 -6.97
CA ALA A 292 -16.01 -10.75 -7.68
C ALA A 292 -16.92 -11.22 -8.81
N ASP A 293 -16.62 -12.38 -9.41
CA ASP A 293 -17.39 -13.00 -10.49
C ASP A 293 -18.74 -13.58 -10.01
N ALA A 294 -18.80 -14.06 -8.79
CA ALA A 294 -20.02 -14.64 -8.21
C ALA A 294 -21.06 -13.55 -7.89
N ALA A 295 -22.32 -13.75 -8.29
CA ALA A 295 -23.39 -12.81 -8.01
C ALA A 295 -23.81 -12.80 -6.54
N THR A 296 -23.71 -13.95 -5.85
CA THR A 296 -23.99 -14.11 -4.42
C THR A 296 -22.83 -14.79 -3.70
N ALA A 297 -22.83 -14.81 -2.38
CA ALA A 297 -21.80 -15.48 -1.58
C ALA A 297 -21.81 -17.00 -1.81
N GLU A 298 -23.01 -17.58 -1.96
CA GLU A 298 -23.24 -19.00 -2.17
C GLU A 298 -22.74 -19.48 -3.54
N GLU A 299 -22.75 -18.61 -4.54
CA GLU A 299 -22.28 -18.91 -5.90
C GLU A 299 -20.75 -18.82 -6.04
N THR A 300 -20.03 -18.43 -4.98
CA THR A 300 -18.56 -18.37 -5.01
C THR A 300 -17.97 -19.75 -5.34
N ASN A 301 -17.09 -19.81 -6.34
CA ASN A 301 -16.42 -21.05 -6.73
C ASN A 301 -15.31 -21.42 -5.71
N TRP A 302 -15.74 -21.94 -4.55
CA TRP A 302 -14.84 -22.32 -3.47
C TRP A 302 -13.79 -23.38 -3.85
N PRO A 303 -14.11 -24.41 -4.67
CA PRO A 303 -13.09 -25.33 -5.18
C PRO A 303 -11.95 -24.62 -5.93
N GLN A 304 -12.27 -23.63 -6.75
CA GLN A 304 -11.27 -22.81 -7.46
C GLN A 304 -10.45 -21.98 -6.48
N VAL A 305 -11.10 -21.31 -5.52
CA VAL A 305 -10.42 -20.53 -4.46
C VAL A 305 -9.46 -21.42 -3.68
N HIS A 306 -9.90 -22.63 -3.27
CA HIS A 306 -9.04 -23.58 -2.56
C HIS A 306 -7.83 -24.03 -3.40
N ALA A 307 -8.03 -24.34 -4.69
CA ALA A 307 -6.95 -24.71 -5.60
C ALA A 307 -5.91 -23.59 -5.77
N LEU A 308 -6.36 -22.34 -5.89
CA LEU A 308 -5.47 -21.18 -5.98
C LEU A 308 -4.66 -20.98 -4.69
N TYR A 309 -5.27 -21.15 -3.51
CA TYR A 309 -4.55 -21.12 -2.24
C TYR A 309 -3.52 -22.24 -2.10
N LEU A 310 -3.77 -23.45 -2.62
CA LEU A 310 -2.78 -24.54 -2.64
C LEU A 310 -1.53 -24.16 -3.45
N ILE A 311 -1.72 -23.50 -4.60
CA ILE A 311 -0.61 -23.01 -5.43
C ILE A 311 0.11 -21.88 -4.69
N LEU A 312 -0.62 -20.91 -4.16
CA LEU A 312 -0.06 -19.77 -3.43
C LEU A 312 0.78 -20.22 -2.23
N GLU A 313 0.31 -21.20 -1.47
CA GLU A 313 1.04 -21.74 -0.30
C GLU A 313 2.35 -22.41 -0.69
N ARG A 314 2.43 -23.03 -1.89
CA ARG A 314 3.68 -23.62 -2.40
C ARG A 314 4.72 -22.58 -2.80
N ILE A 315 4.30 -21.47 -3.43
CA ILE A 315 5.24 -20.46 -3.94
C ILE A 315 5.57 -19.38 -2.90
N ALA A 316 4.65 -19.09 -1.98
CA ALA A 316 4.80 -18.07 -0.95
C ALA A 316 4.24 -18.56 0.40
N PRO A 317 4.89 -19.53 1.05
CA PRO A 317 4.41 -20.11 2.30
C PRO A 317 4.31 -19.05 3.40
N ASN A 318 3.08 -18.87 3.93
CA ASN A 318 2.78 -17.87 4.94
C ASN A 318 1.61 -18.38 5.81
N PRO A 319 1.66 -18.25 7.15
CA PRO A 319 0.57 -18.67 8.02
C PRO A 319 -0.79 -18.05 7.68
N MET A 320 -0.82 -16.81 7.15
CA MET A 320 -2.06 -16.17 6.71
C MET A 320 -2.62 -16.83 5.44
N VAL A 321 -1.77 -17.32 4.56
CA VAL A 321 -2.19 -18.09 3.38
C VAL A 321 -2.82 -19.41 3.83
N THR A 322 -2.19 -20.14 4.77
CA THR A 322 -2.74 -21.37 5.37
C THR A 322 -4.07 -21.11 6.06
N LEU A 323 -4.19 -20.00 6.80
CA LEU A 323 -5.45 -19.60 7.45
C LEU A 323 -6.57 -19.37 6.43
N ASN A 324 -6.31 -18.63 5.36
CA ASN A 324 -7.30 -18.37 4.31
C ASN A 324 -7.63 -19.64 3.51
N ARG A 325 -6.63 -20.51 3.28
CA ARG A 325 -6.87 -21.84 2.69
C ARG A 325 -7.79 -22.69 3.57
N ALA A 326 -7.69 -22.60 4.89
CA ALA A 326 -8.56 -23.34 5.80
C ALA A 326 -10.02 -22.89 5.69
N ILE A 327 -10.27 -21.60 5.42
CA ILE A 327 -11.63 -21.09 5.14
C ILE A 327 -12.14 -21.73 3.84
N ALA A 328 -11.36 -21.66 2.76
CA ALA A 328 -11.76 -22.22 1.47
C ALA A 328 -11.96 -23.75 1.53
N LEU A 329 -11.13 -24.45 2.30
CA LEU A 329 -11.27 -25.89 2.56
C LEU A 329 -12.57 -26.19 3.33
N ALA A 330 -12.90 -25.36 4.33
CA ALA A 330 -14.14 -25.54 5.09
C ALA A 330 -15.40 -25.35 4.25
N GLU A 331 -15.37 -24.46 3.26
CA GLU A 331 -16.49 -24.28 2.33
C GLU A 331 -16.60 -25.40 1.29
N THR A 332 -15.51 -26.13 1.00
CA THR A 332 -15.49 -27.26 0.03
C THR A 332 -15.72 -28.62 0.69
N GLU A 333 -15.11 -28.87 1.85
CA GLU A 333 -15.08 -30.20 2.52
C GLU A 333 -15.75 -30.19 3.90
N GLY A 334 -16.28 -29.03 4.30
CA GLY A 334 -16.96 -28.85 5.59
C GLY A 334 -16.07 -28.28 6.70
N PRO A 335 -16.69 -27.71 7.74
CA PRO A 335 -16.00 -26.94 8.77
C PRO A 335 -14.99 -27.78 9.57
N SER A 336 -15.19 -29.09 9.72
CA SER A 336 -14.25 -29.98 10.41
C SER A 336 -12.91 -30.09 9.67
N ALA A 337 -12.91 -30.12 8.34
CA ALA A 337 -11.68 -30.12 7.54
C ALA A 337 -10.89 -28.81 7.71
N GLY A 338 -11.60 -27.69 7.70
CA GLY A 338 -11.00 -26.37 7.98
C GLY A 338 -10.38 -26.30 9.39
N LEU A 339 -11.08 -26.78 10.43
CA LEU A 339 -10.57 -26.83 11.81
C LEU A 339 -9.32 -27.71 11.94
N ALA A 340 -9.30 -28.86 11.27
CA ALA A 340 -8.12 -29.72 11.22
C ALA A 340 -6.90 -29.00 10.63
N LEU A 341 -7.10 -28.26 9.54
CA LEU A 341 -6.02 -27.46 8.94
C LEU A 341 -5.59 -26.30 9.85
N LEU A 342 -6.52 -25.58 10.49
CA LEU A 342 -6.18 -24.50 11.44
C LEU A 342 -5.33 -25.00 12.62
N SER A 343 -5.49 -26.27 13.04
CA SER A 343 -4.70 -26.83 14.14
C SER A 343 -3.19 -26.90 13.82
N THR A 344 -2.81 -26.91 12.55
CA THR A 344 -1.40 -26.87 12.13
C THR A 344 -0.74 -25.53 12.47
N LEU A 345 -1.53 -24.46 12.56
CA LEU A 345 -1.07 -23.11 12.91
C LEU A 345 -0.88 -22.89 14.42
N ASP A 346 -1.33 -23.81 15.28
CA ASP A 346 -1.21 -23.68 16.74
C ASP A 346 0.26 -23.70 17.21
N ARG A 347 1.15 -24.25 16.40
CA ARG A 347 2.60 -24.32 16.68
C ARG A 347 3.39 -23.14 16.11
N ASP A 348 2.75 -22.29 15.33
CA ASP A 348 3.41 -21.10 14.74
C ASP A 348 3.32 -19.94 15.73
N GLU A 349 4.46 -19.52 16.28
CA GLU A 349 4.52 -18.44 17.27
C GLU A 349 3.93 -17.11 16.73
N ARG A 350 3.99 -16.88 15.41
CA ARG A 350 3.42 -15.68 14.77
C ARG A 350 1.89 -15.66 14.83
N MET A 351 1.27 -16.84 14.97
CA MET A 351 -0.18 -17.03 15.03
C MET A 351 -0.68 -17.22 16.47
N ALA A 352 0.19 -17.37 17.45
CA ALA A 352 -0.19 -17.51 18.84
C ALA A 352 -0.97 -16.29 19.34
N GLY A 353 -2.27 -16.48 19.63
CA GLY A 353 -3.16 -15.39 20.05
C GLY A 353 -3.58 -14.40 18.96
N HIS A 354 -3.24 -14.65 17.70
CA HIS A 354 -3.61 -13.79 16.59
C HIS A 354 -5.14 -13.74 16.40
N HIS A 355 -5.73 -12.53 16.45
CA HIS A 355 -7.18 -12.34 16.44
C HIS A 355 -7.87 -13.00 15.24
N ARG A 356 -7.27 -12.98 14.04
CA ARG A 356 -7.85 -13.64 12.84
C ARG A 356 -7.91 -15.15 12.96
N LEU A 357 -6.87 -15.80 13.51
CA LEU A 357 -6.90 -17.25 13.75
C LEU A 357 -8.03 -17.61 14.73
N LEU A 358 -8.15 -16.85 15.82
CA LEU A 358 -9.21 -17.03 16.82
C LEU A 358 -10.59 -16.80 16.22
N SER A 359 -10.76 -15.77 15.38
CA SER A 359 -12.03 -15.43 14.72
C SER A 359 -12.46 -16.52 13.73
N VAL A 360 -11.56 -16.98 12.87
CA VAL A 360 -11.87 -18.05 11.90
C VAL A 360 -12.20 -19.36 12.62
N ARG A 361 -11.45 -19.70 13.67
CA ARG A 361 -11.73 -20.87 14.49
C ARG A 361 -13.11 -20.77 15.15
N ALA A 362 -13.47 -19.63 15.71
CA ALA A 362 -14.79 -19.37 16.29
C ALA A 362 -15.90 -19.59 15.26
N HIS A 363 -15.75 -19.03 14.05
CA HIS A 363 -16.72 -19.19 12.97
C HIS A 363 -16.89 -20.66 12.54
N LEU A 364 -15.80 -21.43 12.42
CA LEU A 364 -15.88 -22.82 12.04
C LEU A 364 -16.47 -23.70 13.17
N LEU A 365 -16.19 -23.40 14.44
CA LEU A 365 -16.83 -24.06 15.59
C LEU A 365 -18.35 -23.78 15.62
N GLU A 366 -18.75 -22.53 15.36
CA GLU A 366 -20.17 -22.17 15.23
C GLU A 366 -20.84 -23.00 14.12
N LYS A 367 -20.21 -23.16 12.95
CA LYS A 367 -20.70 -24.01 11.85
C LYS A 367 -20.78 -25.50 12.20
N THR A 368 -19.98 -25.99 13.15
CA THR A 368 -20.09 -27.39 13.65
C THR A 368 -21.12 -27.55 14.75
N GLY A 369 -21.71 -26.47 15.27
CA GLY A 369 -22.64 -26.51 16.39
C GLY A 369 -21.97 -26.42 17.76
N ASP A 370 -20.65 -26.30 17.86
CA ASP A 370 -19.95 -26.03 19.13
C ASP A 370 -20.05 -24.55 19.49
N THR A 371 -21.21 -24.17 19.99
CA THR A 371 -21.52 -22.77 20.37
C THR A 371 -20.69 -22.30 21.57
N ALA A 372 -20.34 -23.20 22.50
CA ALA A 372 -19.53 -22.86 23.68
C ALA A 372 -18.09 -22.53 23.27
N GLY A 373 -17.46 -23.37 22.43
CA GLY A 373 -16.14 -23.14 21.89
C GLY A 373 -16.10 -21.88 21.01
N ALA A 374 -17.10 -21.67 20.15
CA ALA A 374 -17.24 -20.48 19.32
C ALA A 374 -17.28 -19.20 20.15
N TYR A 375 -18.13 -19.16 21.19
CA TYR A 375 -18.23 -18.03 22.11
C TYR A 375 -16.89 -17.66 22.74
N GLU A 376 -16.17 -18.64 23.26
CA GLU A 376 -14.88 -18.39 23.90
C GLU A 376 -13.86 -17.81 22.93
N HIS A 377 -13.79 -18.38 21.73
CA HIS A 377 -12.85 -17.93 20.71
C HIS A 377 -13.18 -16.52 20.15
N TYR A 378 -14.48 -16.18 19.94
CA TYR A 378 -14.88 -14.83 19.58
C TYR A 378 -14.50 -13.81 20.65
N ARG A 379 -14.73 -14.13 21.94
CA ARG A 379 -14.33 -13.29 23.08
C ARG A 379 -12.82 -13.04 23.14
N ARG A 380 -12.03 -14.09 22.89
CA ARG A 380 -10.56 -13.98 22.84
C ARG A 380 -10.11 -13.15 21.65
N ALA A 381 -10.70 -13.38 20.48
CA ALA A 381 -10.40 -12.60 19.26
C ALA A 381 -10.69 -11.11 19.47
N ALA A 382 -11.84 -10.77 20.06
CA ALA A 382 -12.21 -9.39 20.36
C ALA A 382 -11.20 -8.67 21.29
N LYS A 383 -10.61 -9.39 22.24
CA LYS A 383 -9.58 -8.84 23.14
C LYS A 383 -8.20 -8.70 22.47
N SER A 384 -7.96 -9.41 21.37
CA SER A 384 -6.65 -9.47 20.71
C SER A 384 -6.53 -8.52 19.52
N THR A 385 -7.62 -7.93 19.04
CA THR A 385 -7.60 -6.92 17.95
C THR A 385 -7.43 -5.52 18.52
N ALA A 386 -6.68 -4.67 17.81
CA ALA A 386 -6.56 -3.24 18.07
C ALA A 386 -7.59 -2.40 17.28
N SER A 387 -8.33 -3.02 16.34
CA SER A 387 -9.39 -2.38 15.56
C SER A 387 -10.71 -2.38 16.33
N ILE A 388 -11.24 -1.21 16.63
CA ILE A 388 -12.52 -1.06 17.35
C ILE A 388 -13.68 -1.63 16.53
N ALA A 389 -13.66 -1.48 15.21
CA ALA A 389 -14.70 -2.02 14.34
C ALA A 389 -14.70 -3.56 14.35
N GLU A 390 -13.52 -4.19 14.26
CA GLU A 390 -13.40 -5.65 14.39
C GLU A 390 -13.80 -6.13 15.79
N GLN A 391 -13.39 -5.41 16.83
CA GLN A 391 -13.79 -5.75 18.22
C GLN A 391 -15.30 -5.76 18.38
N ARG A 392 -16.01 -4.73 17.94
CA ARG A 392 -17.48 -4.64 18.01
C ARG A 392 -18.14 -5.78 17.25
N TYR A 393 -17.67 -6.06 16.05
CA TYR A 393 -18.16 -7.19 15.25
C TYR A 393 -18.02 -8.52 16.01
N LEU A 394 -16.83 -8.80 16.56
CA LEU A 394 -16.54 -10.05 17.27
C LEU A 394 -17.35 -10.17 18.57
N GLU A 395 -17.56 -9.09 19.30
CA GLU A 395 -18.42 -9.04 20.49
C GLU A 395 -19.90 -9.30 20.13
N SER A 396 -20.38 -8.73 19.02
CA SER A 396 -21.73 -9.00 18.50
C SER A 396 -21.91 -10.47 18.12
N ARG A 397 -20.92 -11.06 17.43
CA ARG A 397 -20.94 -12.52 17.11
C ARG A 397 -20.95 -13.36 18.36
N ALA A 398 -20.11 -13.06 19.35
CA ALA A 398 -20.13 -13.76 20.65
C ALA A 398 -21.48 -13.68 21.32
N GLY A 399 -22.17 -12.52 21.29
CA GLY A 399 -23.51 -12.36 21.84
C GLY A 399 -24.54 -13.26 21.15
N ARG A 400 -24.51 -13.34 19.82
CA ARG A 400 -25.46 -14.16 19.01
C ARG A 400 -25.29 -15.67 19.28
N VAL A 401 -24.08 -16.15 19.44
CA VAL A 401 -23.80 -17.58 19.67
C VAL A 401 -24.17 -18.02 21.09
N ARG A 402 -24.25 -17.09 22.05
CA ARG A 402 -24.63 -17.34 23.45
C ARG A 402 -26.14 -17.42 23.64
N ALA A 403 -26.92 -16.73 22.80
CA ALA A 403 -28.38 -16.66 22.87
C ALA A 403 -29.03 -17.96 22.37
#